data_536041485465f3c7fc3f223decf6abc6
#
_entry.id   536041485465f3c7fc3f223decf6abc6
#
_cell.length_a   1.000
_cell.length_b   1.000
_cell.length_c   1.000
_cell.angle_alpha   90.00
_cell.angle_beta   90.00
_cell.angle_gamma   90.00
#
_symmetry.space_group_name_H-M   'P 1'
#
loop_
_entity.id
_entity.type
_entity.pdbx_description
1 polymer ?
#
loop_
_entity_poly.entity_id
_entity_poly.type
_entity_poly.pdbx_seq_one_letter_code
_entity_poly.pdbx_strand_id
1 'polypeptide(L)'
;MKELVSRPELCEDCGRCERICPKNAIRVVNSVPLHCLHCAEDRAPCMTVCPEDAIVEVDGAIVINEDDCIGCGLCKDSCPVGAIQIDESGIAKKCDLCIEREVPLCVSVCPTGALKADSEDVVAEKRDKLAKELERVKLIMKY
;
A
#
# COMPACT_ATOMS: atom_id res chain seq x y z
N MET A 1 2.39 11.41 -8.40
CA MET A 1 2.64 9.98 -8.26
C MET A 1 1.82 9.42 -7.10
N LYS A 2 0.99 8.42 -7.33
CA LYS A 2 0.22 7.81 -6.26
C LYS A 2 1.10 6.95 -5.37
N GLU A 3 0.90 7.05 -4.08
CA GLU A 3 1.50 6.17 -3.11
C GLU A 3 0.43 5.75 -2.11
N LEU A 4 0.49 4.52 -1.66
CA LEU A 4 -0.41 4.05 -0.62
C LEU A 4 0.35 4.03 0.71
N VAL A 5 -0.08 4.85 1.64
CA VAL A 5 0.56 5.00 2.96
C VAL A 5 -0.43 4.56 4.04
N SER A 6 0.00 3.70 4.93
CA SER A 6 -0.82 3.26 6.06
C SER A 6 -0.35 3.91 7.37
N ARG A 7 -1.33 4.22 8.22
CA ARG A 7 -1.11 4.71 9.58
C ARG A 7 -1.86 3.79 10.54
N PRO A 8 -1.19 2.72 11.01
CA PRO A 8 -1.86 1.71 11.84
C PRO A 8 -2.52 2.26 13.11
N GLU A 9 -1.97 3.32 13.67
CA GLU A 9 -2.52 3.98 14.86
C GLU A 9 -3.94 4.51 14.68
N LEU A 10 -4.38 4.72 13.43
CA LEU A 10 -5.72 5.18 13.12
C LEU A 10 -6.66 4.07 12.65
N CYS A 11 -6.16 2.84 12.48
CA CYS A 11 -6.96 1.73 12.00
C CYS A 11 -7.90 1.20 13.09
N GLU A 12 -9.20 1.06 12.77
CA GLU A 12 -10.23 0.56 13.67
C GLU A 12 -10.67 -0.89 13.38
N ASP A 13 -9.95 -1.61 12.55
CA ASP A 13 -10.27 -2.99 12.15
C ASP A 13 -11.67 -3.15 11.52
N CYS A 14 -12.19 -2.11 10.86
CA CYS A 14 -13.52 -2.17 10.25
C CYS A 14 -13.60 -3.08 9.01
N GLY A 15 -12.47 -3.38 8.38
CA GLY A 15 -12.38 -4.27 7.22
C GLY A 15 -12.98 -3.73 5.93
N ARG A 16 -13.34 -2.45 5.86
CA ARG A 16 -13.91 -1.85 4.65
C ARG A 16 -12.96 -1.87 3.47
N CYS A 17 -11.67 -1.58 3.73
CA CYS A 17 -10.64 -1.62 2.69
C CYS A 17 -10.45 -3.02 2.10
N GLU A 18 -10.51 -4.06 2.94
CA GLU A 18 -10.42 -5.45 2.47
C GLU A 18 -11.58 -5.80 1.54
N ARG A 19 -12.79 -5.38 1.92
CA ARG A 19 -13.99 -5.72 1.16
C ARG A 19 -14.12 -4.97 -0.17
N ILE A 20 -13.61 -3.74 -0.24
CA ILE A 20 -13.75 -2.91 -1.43
C ILE A 20 -12.68 -3.21 -2.49
N CYS A 21 -11.52 -3.75 -2.11
CA CYS A 21 -10.42 -3.97 -3.04
C CYS A 21 -10.78 -5.04 -4.09
N PRO A 22 -10.81 -4.70 -5.39
CA PRO A 22 -11.16 -5.65 -6.43
C PRO A 22 -10.11 -6.74 -6.63
N LYS A 23 -8.89 -6.51 -6.18
CA LYS A 23 -7.77 -7.48 -6.24
C LYS A 23 -7.60 -8.29 -4.96
N ASN A 24 -8.41 -8.04 -3.93
CA ASN A 24 -8.24 -8.62 -2.60
C ASN A 24 -6.81 -8.45 -2.08
N ALA A 25 -6.23 -7.28 -2.33
CA ALA A 25 -4.81 -7.04 -2.15
C ALA A 25 -4.45 -6.37 -0.83
N ILE A 26 -5.44 -6.12 0.02
CA ILE A 26 -5.22 -5.52 1.34
C ILE A 26 -5.85 -6.39 2.42
N ARG A 27 -5.13 -6.57 3.52
CA ARG A 27 -5.58 -7.32 4.70
C ARG A 27 -5.31 -6.51 5.95
N VAL A 28 -6.23 -6.55 6.89
CA VAL A 28 -6.06 -5.93 8.20
C VAL A 28 -5.76 -7.01 9.23
N VAL A 29 -4.60 -6.93 9.85
CA VAL A 29 -4.15 -7.87 10.88
C VAL A 29 -3.74 -7.07 12.11
N ASN A 30 -4.41 -7.30 13.24
CA ASN A 30 -4.13 -6.60 14.51
C ASN A 30 -4.08 -5.07 14.34
N SER A 31 -5.08 -4.50 13.67
CA SER A 31 -5.20 -3.06 13.37
C SER A 31 -4.09 -2.53 12.46
N VAL A 32 -3.45 -3.38 11.68
CA VAL A 32 -2.45 -2.97 10.69
C VAL A 32 -2.93 -3.35 9.30
N PRO A 33 -3.24 -2.37 8.43
CA PRO A 33 -3.55 -2.67 7.04
C PRO A 33 -2.28 -3.03 6.28
N LEU A 34 -2.23 -4.26 5.80
CA LEU A 34 -1.10 -4.80 5.04
C LEU A 34 -1.42 -4.76 3.55
N HIS A 35 -0.55 -4.15 2.78
CA HIS A 35 -0.70 -4.01 1.33
C HIS A 35 0.68 -4.00 0.65
N CYS A 36 0.70 -4.05 -0.68
CA CYS A 36 1.92 -3.95 -1.45
C CYS A 36 2.62 -2.61 -1.18
N LEU A 37 3.92 -2.65 -0.96
CA LEU A 37 4.73 -1.45 -0.73
C LEU A 37 5.14 -0.75 -2.03
N HIS A 38 4.86 -1.35 -3.19
CA HIS A 38 5.28 -0.85 -4.49
C HIS A 38 6.76 -0.47 -4.48
N CYS A 39 7.59 -1.48 -4.21
CA CYS A 39 9.05 -1.32 -4.12
C CYS A 39 9.63 -0.69 -5.38
N ALA A 40 10.72 0.06 -5.23
CA ALA A 40 11.41 0.61 -6.39
C ALA A 40 11.79 -0.50 -7.39
N GLU A 41 11.72 -0.21 -8.68
CA GLU A 41 11.93 -1.19 -9.76
C GLU A 41 13.22 -1.99 -9.59
N ASP A 42 14.29 -1.34 -9.15
CA ASP A 42 15.59 -1.97 -8.93
C ASP A 42 15.66 -2.85 -7.68
N ARG A 43 14.64 -2.80 -6.81
CA ARG A 43 14.60 -3.50 -5.52
C ARG A 43 13.37 -4.38 -5.33
N ALA A 44 12.52 -4.49 -6.32
CA ALA A 44 11.29 -5.27 -6.23
C ALA A 44 11.57 -6.77 -6.37
N PRO A 45 11.50 -7.59 -5.31
CA PRO A 45 11.79 -9.02 -5.40
C PRO A 45 10.87 -9.74 -6.38
N CYS A 46 9.60 -9.35 -6.45
CA CYS A 46 8.63 -9.97 -7.34
C CYS A 46 9.00 -9.76 -8.82
N MET A 47 9.49 -8.58 -9.19
CA MET A 47 9.94 -8.32 -10.56
C MET A 47 11.16 -9.14 -10.91
N THR A 48 12.09 -9.30 -9.97
CA THR A 48 13.35 -10.02 -10.17
C THR A 48 13.13 -11.50 -10.44
N VAL A 49 12.15 -12.12 -9.76
CA VAL A 49 11.94 -13.57 -9.84
C VAL A 49 10.94 -14.00 -10.90
N CYS A 50 10.19 -13.07 -11.51
CA CYS A 50 9.20 -13.42 -12.52
C CYS A 50 9.86 -13.92 -13.82
N PRO A 51 9.67 -15.21 -14.21
CA PRO A 51 10.32 -15.75 -15.40
C PRO A 51 9.75 -15.22 -16.72
N GLU A 52 8.52 -14.69 -16.69
CA GLU A 52 7.82 -14.18 -17.87
C GLU A 52 7.82 -12.66 -17.96
N ASP A 53 8.55 -11.98 -17.08
CA ASP A 53 8.57 -10.51 -16.98
C ASP A 53 7.16 -9.89 -16.96
N ALA A 54 6.23 -10.59 -16.29
CA ALA A 54 4.83 -10.17 -16.20
C ALA A 54 4.61 -9.03 -15.21
N ILE A 55 5.59 -8.71 -14.39
CA ILE A 55 5.49 -7.65 -13.38
C ILE A 55 6.29 -6.44 -13.87
N VAL A 56 5.58 -5.31 -14.01
CA VAL A 56 6.15 -4.10 -14.63
C VAL A 56 5.81 -2.87 -13.77
N GLU A 57 6.58 -1.81 -13.97
CA GLU A 57 6.28 -0.52 -13.33
C GLU A 57 5.47 0.36 -14.28
N VAL A 58 4.38 0.94 -13.76
CA VAL A 58 3.53 1.89 -14.49
C VAL A 58 3.25 3.07 -13.56
N ASP A 59 3.74 4.24 -13.89
CA ASP A 59 3.53 5.49 -13.12
C ASP A 59 3.83 5.35 -11.62
N GLY A 60 4.91 4.64 -11.29
CA GLY A 60 5.32 4.39 -9.91
C GLY A 60 4.63 3.21 -9.23
N ALA A 61 3.62 2.62 -9.86
CA ALA A 61 2.98 1.41 -9.36
C ALA A 61 3.64 0.16 -9.96
N ILE A 62 3.87 -0.84 -9.13
CA ILE A 62 4.33 -2.15 -9.60
C ILE A 62 3.07 -3.00 -9.84
N VAL A 63 2.82 -3.35 -11.09
CA VAL A 63 1.60 -4.06 -11.49
C VAL A 63 1.92 -5.38 -12.17
N ILE A 64 0.98 -6.33 -12.09
CA ILE A 64 1.09 -7.62 -12.75
C ILE A 64 0.30 -7.57 -14.07
N ASN A 65 0.97 -7.87 -15.18
CA ASN A 65 0.30 -8.11 -16.44
C ASN A 65 -0.26 -9.54 -16.40
N GLU A 66 -1.57 -9.65 -16.18
CA GLU A 66 -2.24 -10.93 -15.99
C GLU A 66 -2.19 -11.81 -17.23
N ASP A 67 -2.10 -11.23 -18.42
CA ASP A 67 -2.01 -11.97 -19.68
C ASP A 67 -0.68 -12.72 -19.81
N ASP A 68 0.39 -12.19 -19.22
CA ASP A 68 1.72 -12.81 -19.26
C ASP A 68 2.00 -13.72 -18.06
N CYS A 69 1.18 -13.65 -17.02
CA CYS A 69 1.35 -14.42 -15.80
C CYS A 69 1.04 -15.92 -16.02
N ILE A 70 1.97 -16.79 -15.62
CA ILE A 70 1.80 -18.26 -15.72
C ILE A 70 1.42 -18.93 -14.39
N GLY A 71 1.26 -18.15 -13.30
CA GLY A 71 0.86 -18.68 -12.00
C GLY A 71 1.92 -19.50 -11.28
N CYS A 72 3.20 -19.29 -11.55
CA CYS A 72 4.29 -20.06 -10.96
C CYS A 72 4.46 -19.88 -9.44
N GLY A 73 3.95 -18.77 -8.88
CA GLY A 73 3.99 -18.50 -7.44
C GLY A 73 5.31 -17.96 -6.90
N LEU A 74 6.33 -17.77 -7.73
CA LEU A 74 7.64 -17.26 -7.28
C LEU A 74 7.55 -15.86 -6.69
N CYS A 75 6.74 -14.98 -7.29
CA CYS A 75 6.53 -13.61 -6.79
C CYS A 75 5.87 -13.62 -5.41
N LYS A 76 4.88 -14.48 -5.20
CA LYS A 76 4.21 -14.65 -3.90
C LYS A 76 5.20 -15.04 -2.81
N ASP A 77 6.07 -16.01 -3.11
CA ASP A 77 7.06 -16.51 -2.15
C ASP A 77 8.16 -15.50 -1.87
N SER A 78 8.49 -14.64 -2.83
CA SER A 78 9.56 -13.65 -2.69
C SER A 78 9.13 -12.37 -1.97
N CYS A 79 7.83 -12.07 -1.93
CA CYS A 79 7.34 -10.84 -1.31
C CYS A 79 7.46 -10.89 0.22
N PRO A 80 8.23 -9.96 0.83
CA PRO A 80 8.46 -9.99 2.28
C PRO A 80 7.23 -9.67 3.12
N VAL A 81 6.25 -8.97 2.55
CA VAL A 81 5.00 -8.63 3.26
C VAL A 81 3.83 -9.54 2.88
N GLY A 82 4.04 -10.48 1.95
CA GLY A 82 2.99 -11.40 1.53
C GLY A 82 1.83 -10.72 0.81
N ALA A 83 2.11 -9.69 0.03
CA ALA A 83 1.11 -8.87 -0.62
C ALA A 83 0.56 -9.45 -1.93
N ILE A 84 1.09 -10.58 -2.37
CA ILE A 84 0.71 -11.22 -3.63
C ILE A 84 -0.02 -12.52 -3.34
N GLN A 85 -1.12 -12.76 -4.06
CA GLN A 85 -1.90 -13.99 -3.95
C GLN A 85 -2.16 -14.58 -5.34
N ILE A 86 -2.30 -15.89 -5.40
CA ILE A 86 -2.72 -16.57 -6.63
C ILE A 86 -4.22 -16.82 -6.51
N ASP A 87 -5.00 -16.37 -7.49
CA ASP A 87 -6.45 -16.55 -7.48
C ASP A 87 -6.88 -17.94 -7.98
N GLU A 88 -8.19 -18.16 -8.04
CA GLU A 88 -8.76 -19.44 -8.49
C GLU A 88 -8.41 -19.78 -9.94
N SER A 89 -8.16 -18.77 -10.78
CA SER A 89 -7.74 -18.98 -12.17
C SER A 89 -6.24 -19.28 -12.31
N GLY A 90 -5.49 -19.26 -11.21
CA GLY A 90 -4.05 -19.51 -11.21
C GLY A 90 -3.21 -18.29 -11.59
N ILE A 91 -3.77 -17.09 -11.54
CA ILE A 91 -3.09 -15.84 -11.89
C ILE A 91 -2.74 -15.07 -10.62
N ALA A 92 -1.54 -14.52 -10.56
CA ALA A 92 -1.11 -13.69 -9.44
C ALA A 92 -1.88 -12.37 -9.40
N LYS A 93 -2.32 -11.98 -8.21
CA LYS A 93 -3.03 -10.73 -7.95
C LYS A 93 -2.35 -9.95 -6.84
N LYS A 94 -2.24 -8.64 -7.03
CA LYS A 94 -1.69 -7.71 -6.03
C LYS A 94 -2.28 -6.32 -6.23
N CYS A 95 -2.01 -5.43 -5.26
CA CYS A 95 -2.40 -4.03 -5.36
C CYS A 95 -1.74 -3.37 -6.59
N ASP A 96 -2.55 -2.68 -7.39
CA ASP A 96 -2.11 -1.91 -8.54
C ASP A 96 -2.19 -0.39 -8.32
N LEU A 97 -2.38 0.05 -7.07
CA LEU A 97 -2.63 1.44 -6.67
C LEU A 97 -3.89 2.04 -7.30
N CYS A 98 -4.78 1.20 -7.82
CA CYS A 98 -5.97 1.67 -8.56
C CYS A 98 -5.57 2.72 -9.61
N ILE A 99 -4.59 2.39 -10.48
CA ILE A 99 -4.00 3.33 -11.43
C ILE A 99 -5.02 3.98 -12.37
N GLU A 100 -6.14 3.32 -12.61
CA GLU A 100 -7.24 3.82 -13.43
C GLU A 100 -8.13 4.84 -12.70
N ARG A 101 -7.90 5.07 -11.41
CA ARG A 101 -8.70 5.95 -10.56
C ARG A 101 -7.82 7.05 -9.97
N GLU A 102 -8.42 8.21 -9.69
CA GLU A 102 -7.71 9.30 -9.01
C GLU A 102 -7.35 8.94 -7.57
N VAL A 103 -8.29 8.27 -6.87
CA VAL A 103 -8.09 7.88 -5.46
C VAL A 103 -8.28 6.37 -5.34
N PRO A 104 -7.35 5.65 -4.70
CA PRO A 104 -7.53 4.23 -4.43
C PRO A 104 -8.81 3.95 -3.65
N LEU A 105 -9.52 2.87 -4.00
CA LEU A 105 -10.78 2.52 -3.36
C LEU A 105 -10.65 2.33 -1.84
N CYS A 106 -9.55 1.70 -1.39
CA CYS A 106 -9.32 1.48 0.05
C CYS A 106 -9.19 2.80 0.81
N VAL A 107 -8.54 3.80 0.22
CA VAL A 107 -8.43 5.14 0.81
C VAL A 107 -9.79 5.80 0.90
N SER A 108 -10.61 5.69 -0.15
CA SER A 108 -11.93 6.35 -0.22
C SER A 108 -12.91 5.83 0.83
N VAL A 109 -12.77 4.59 1.29
CA VAL A 109 -13.71 3.97 2.24
C VAL A 109 -13.18 3.93 3.68
N CYS A 110 -11.92 4.30 3.91
CA CYS A 110 -11.35 4.29 5.26
C CYS A 110 -11.91 5.44 6.09
N PRO A 111 -12.70 5.17 7.16
CA PRO A 111 -13.38 6.23 7.91
C PRO A 111 -12.44 7.05 8.80
N THR A 112 -11.29 6.50 9.17
CA THR A 112 -10.36 7.12 10.12
C THR A 112 -9.14 7.76 9.47
N GLY A 113 -9.00 7.63 8.14
CA GLY A 113 -7.82 8.11 7.44
C GLY A 113 -6.55 7.30 7.71
N ALA A 114 -6.71 6.03 8.10
CA ALA A 114 -5.59 5.12 8.30
C ALA A 114 -4.84 4.81 6.99
N LEU A 115 -5.53 4.94 5.85
CA LEU A 115 -4.94 4.80 4.52
C LEU A 115 -5.01 6.12 3.79
N LYS A 116 -3.90 6.53 3.21
CA LYS A 116 -3.75 7.76 2.42
C LYS A 116 -3.14 7.46 1.06
N ALA A 117 -3.53 8.23 0.06
CA ALA A 117 -3.06 8.06 -1.31
C ALA A 117 -1.79 8.86 -1.62
N ASP A 118 -1.33 9.66 -0.69
CA ASP A 118 -0.20 10.58 -0.89
C ASP A 118 0.65 10.67 0.37
N SER A 119 1.93 10.40 0.20
CA SER A 119 2.91 10.51 1.28
C SER A 119 3.12 11.96 1.73
N GLU A 120 2.94 12.93 0.84
CA GLU A 120 3.10 14.35 1.17
C GLU A 120 2.08 14.80 2.21
N ASP A 121 0.84 14.35 2.11
CA ASP A 121 -0.21 14.65 3.10
C ASP A 121 0.16 14.12 4.48
N VAL A 122 0.71 12.91 4.54
CA VAL A 122 1.15 12.30 5.81
C VAL A 122 2.31 13.08 6.41
N VAL A 123 3.26 13.49 5.58
CA VAL A 123 4.41 14.29 6.02
C VAL A 123 3.95 15.65 6.54
N ALA A 124 3.02 16.30 5.83
CA ALA A 124 2.46 17.58 6.25
C ALA A 124 1.76 17.49 7.60
N GLU A 125 0.94 16.45 7.82
CA GLU A 125 0.29 16.21 9.11
C GLU A 125 1.30 15.99 10.24
N LYS A 126 2.35 15.21 9.97
CA LYS A 126 3.41 14.96 10.97
C LYS A 126 4.17 16.23 11.32
N ARG A 127 4.47 17.05 10.32
CA ARG A 127 5.13 18.37 10.55
C ARG A 127 4.26 19.29 11.40
N ASP A 128 2.96 19.33 11.12
CA ASP A 128 2.02 20.17 11.86
C ASP A 128 1.92 19.73 13.33
N LYS A 129 1.79 18.42 13.57
CA LYS A 129 1.78 17.86 14.94
C LYS A 129 3.08 18.20 15.67
N LEU A 130 4.22 18.01 15.02
CA LEU A 130 5.52 18.29 15.60
C LEU A 130 5.66 19.78 15.93
N ALA A 131 5.20 20.67 15.04
CA ALA A 131 5.24 22.13 15.28
C ALA A 131 4.42 22.50 16.53
N LYS A 132 3.22 21.92 16.69
CA LYS A 132 2.38 22.13 17.88
C LYS A 132 3.06 21.64 19.15
N GLU A 133 3.69 20.47 19.11
CA GLU A 133 4.42 19.94 20.26
C GLU A 133 5.63 20.84 20.63
N LEU A 134 6.35 21.33 19.65
CA LEU A 134 7.49 22.24 19.89
C LEU A 134 7.03 23.56 20.50
N GLU A 135 5.89 24.10 20.09
CA GLU A 135 5.32 25.31 20.72
C GLU A 135 4.97 25.07 22.19
N ARG A 136 4.39 23.91 22.51
CA ARG A 136 4.11 23.52 23.90
C ARG A 136 5.39 23.49 24.73
N VAL A 137 6.45 22.87 24.21
CA VAL A 137 7.74 22.78 24.88
C VAL A 137 8.34 24.16 25.10
N LYS A 138 8.29 25.06 24.10
CA LYS A 138 8.76 26.44 24.25
C LYS A 138 8.04 27.17 25.37
N LEU A 139 6.72 26.99 25.49
CA LEU A 139 5.95 27.61 26.58
C LEU A 139 6.39 27.11 27.96
N ILE A 140 6.73 25.84 28.07
CA ILE A 140 7.24 25.24 29.31
C ILE A 140 8.65 25.73 29.63
N MET A 141 9.51 25.91 28.62
CA MET A 141 10.90 26.29 28.80
C MET A 141 11.14 27.80 28.97
N LYS A 142 10.12 28.61 28.92
CA LYS A 142 10.21 30.05 29.08
C LYS A 142 10.43 30.55 30.52
N TYR A 143 10.66 29.67 31.43
CA TYR A 143 10.84 30.01 32.84
C TYR A 143 12.23 29.66 33.33
#